data_cf7f2d1b90a3b6a20cf41449257163f2
#
_entry.id   cf7f2d1b90a3b6a20cf41449257163f2
#
_cell.length_a   1.000
_cell.length_b   1.000
_cell.length_c   1.000
_cell.angle_alpha   90.00
_cell.angle_beta   90.00
_cell.angle_gamma   90.00
#
_symmetry.space_group_name_H-M   'P 1'
#
loop_
_entity.id
_entity.type
_entity.pdbx_description
1 polymer ?
#
loop_
_entity_poly.entity_id
_entity_poly.type
_entity_poly.pdbx_seq_one_letter_code
_entity_poly.pdbx_strand_id
1 'polypeptide(L)'
;MASIVAACMTSHAPNMTATPEAAPEQRKRFLGGLAEMRRRLIAARPDLVMMFVNDHVQNFFYDNLPAYCVGVGDKHWAPRGAAGFLKIPERQVPGASDWAKSLLATGLEAS
;
A
#
# COMPACT_ATOMS: atom_id res chain seq x y z
N MET A 1 5.50 -23.48 7.40
CA MET A 1 5.76 -22.32 8.26
C MET A 1 5.87 -21.10 7.36
N ALA A 2 5.19 -19.98 7.66
CA ALA A 2 5.33 -18.76 6.87
C ALA A 2 6.69 -18.10 7.15
N SER A 3 7.28 -17.45 6.14
CA SER A 3 8.54 -16.72 6.27
C SER A 3 8.45 -15.36 5.57
N ILE A 4 9.14 -14.37 6.11
CA ILE A 4 9.28 -13.06 5.47
C ILE A 4 10.39 -13.15 4.44
N VAL A 5 10.04 -13.10 3.16
CA VAL A 5 11.00 -13.21 2.04
C VAL A 5 11.52 -11.86 1.55
N ALA A 6 10.80 -10.77 1.87
CA ALA A 6 11.24 -9.40 1.57
C ALA A 6 10.53 -8.42 2.52
N ALA A 7 11.19 -7.31 2.84
CA ALA A 7 10.60 -6.16 3.50
C ALA A 7 11.02 -4.89 2.74
N CYS A 8 10.06 -4.03 2.45
CA CYS A 8 10.27 -2.79 1.70
C CYS A 8 9.56 -1.63 2.39
N MET A 9 10.15 -0.46 2.32
CA MET A 9 9.54 0.78 2.81
C MET A 9 9.72 1.88 1.79
N THR A 10 8.69 2.67 1.57
CA THR A 10 8.76 3.82 0.66
C THR A 10 7.87 4.95 1.15
N SER A 11 8.21 6.18 0.75
CA SER A 11 7.30 7.32 0.89
C SER A 11 6.17 7.21 -0.14
N HIS A 12 4.99 7.69 0.22
CA HIS A 12 3.85 7.87 -0.68
C HIS A 12 3.48 9.35 -0.85
N ALA A 13 4.46 10.26 -0.74
CA ALA A 13 4.26 11.68 -0.91
C ALA A 13 3.65 11.99 -2.29
N PRO A 14 2.48 12.67 -2.37
CA PRO A 14 1.72 12.85 -3.61
C PRO A 14 2.48 13.66 -4.66
N ASN A 15 3.32 14.59 -4.24
CA ASN A 15 4.08 15.47 -5.15
C ASN A 15 5.04 14.72 -6.07
N MET A 16 5.40 13.48 -5.74
CA MET A 16 6.27 12.66 -6.59
C MET A 16 5.60 12.27 -7.92
N THR A 17 4.27 12.27 -7.95
CA THR A 17 3.50 11.97 -9.16
C THR A 17 2.66 13.16 -9.61
N ALA A 18 2.06 13.91 -8.70
CA ALA A 18 1.16 15.02 -8.99
C ALA A 18 1.86 16.21 -9.67
N THR A 19 3.11 16.50 -9.31
CA THR A 19 3.93 17.60 -9.85
C THR A 19 5.24 17.07 -10.46
N PRO A 20 5.17 16.40 -11.62
CA PRO A 20 6.33 15.74 -12.22
C PRO A 20 7.47 16.69 -12.62
N GLU A 21 7.17 17.96 -12.82
CA GLU A 21 8.12 19.02 -13.17
C GLU A 21 8.89 19.57 -11.97
N ALA A 22 8.36 19.39 -10.76
CA ALA A 22 9.07 19.79 -9.55
C ALA A 22 10.21 18.81 -9.23
N ALA A 23 11.43 19.32 -9.03
CA ALA A 23 12.60 18.53 -8.64
C ALA A 23 12.85 17.27 -9.49
N PRO A 24 13.08 17.40 -10.81
CA PRO A 24 13.15 16.26 -11.74
C PRO A 24 14.20 15.23 -11.39
N GLU A 25 15.36 15.64 -10.88
CA GLU A 25 16.44 14.70 -10.51
C GLU A 25 16.06 13.87 -9.28
N GLN A 26 15.43 14.48 -8.26
CA GLN A 26 14.96 13.76 -7.09
C GLN A 26 13.85 12.78 -7.48
N ARG A 27 12.94 13.21 -8.35
CA ARG A 27 11.87 12.36 -8.87
C ARG A 27 12.44 11.17 -9.63
N LYS A 28 13.41 11.37 -10.51
CA LYS A 28 14.08 10.29 -11.25
C LYS A 28 14.72 9.26 -10.31
N ARG A 29 15.42 9.74 -9.27
CA ARG A 29 16.03 8.87 -8.25
C ARG A 29 14.98 8.09 -7.48
N PHE A 30 13.89 8.73 -7.07
CA PHE A 30 12.78 8.09 -6.37
C PHE A 30 12.11 6.99 -7.22
N LEU A 31 11.77 7.29 -8.47
CA LEU A 31 11.17 6.33 -9.39
C LEU A 31 12.13 5.16 -9.71
N GLY A 32 13.42 5.44 -9.80
CA GLY A 32 14.45 4.41 -9.94
C GLY A 32 14.48 3.47 -8.72
N GLY A 33 14.36 4.02 -7.52
CA GLY A 33 14.24 3.25 -6.28
C GLY A 33 13.00 2.35 -6.26
N LEU A 34 11.84 2.87 -6.68
CA LEU A 34 10.62 2.08 -6.81
C LEU A 34 10.76 0.94 -7.84
N ALA A 35 11.42 1.21 -8.97
CA ALA A 35 11.67 0.19 -9.98
C ALA A 35 12.56 -0.93 -9.44
N GLU A 36 13.61 -0.58 -8.70
CA GLU A 36 14.49 -1.56 -8.05
C GLU A 36 13.75 -2.36 -6.96
N MET A 37 12.95 -1.70 -6.13
CA MET A 37 12.12 -2.37 -5.13
C MET A 37 11.18 -3.38 -5.79
N ARG A 38 10.50 -2.98 -6.89
CA ARG A 38 9.66 -3.88 -7.68
C ARG A 38 10.43 -5.09 -8.19
N ARG A 39 11.64 -4.88 -8.72
CA ARG A 39 12.50 -5.97 -9.22
C ARG A 39 12.83 -6.98 -8.11
N ARG A 40 13.18 -6.49 -6.92
CA ARG A 40 13.48 -7.34 -5.75
C ARG A 40 12.27 -8.12 -5.28
N LEU A 41 11.10 -7.48 -5.20
CA LEU A 41 9.85 -8.15 -4.82
C LEU A 41 9.49 -9.27 -5.81
N ILE A 42 9.61 -9.02 -7.12
CA ILE A 42 9.36 -10.06 -8.13
C ILE A 42 10.34 -11.22 -7.98
N ALA A 43 11.63 -10.93 -7.73
CA ALA A 43 12.65 -11.96 -7.55
C ALA A 43 12.41 -12.80 -6.28
N ALA A 44 11.91 -12.20 -5.21
CA ALA A 44 11.57 -12.87 -3.96
C ALA A 44 10.32 -13.77 -4.07
N ARG A 45 9.49 -13.58 -5.10
CA ARG A 45 8.26 -14.36 -5.38
C ARG A 45 7.36 -14.54 -4.14
N PRO A 46 6.91 -13.46 -3.49
CA PRO A 46 6.04 -13.59 -2.33
C PRO A 46 4.69 -14.16 -2.72
N ASP A 47 4.14 -15.04 -1.90
CA ASP A 47 2.76 -15.54 -2.04
C ASP A 47 1.73 -14.52 -1.57
N LEU A 48 2.12 -13.65 -0.63
CA LEU A 48 1.28 -12.61 -0.03
C LEU A 48 2.08 -11.33 0.18
N VAL A 49 1.46 -10.19 -0.03
CA VAL A 49 2.01 -8.88 0.33
C VAL A 49 1.14 -8.25 1.42
N MET A 50 1.73 -8.01 2.58
CA MET A 50 1.11 -7.23 3.65
C MET A 50 1.57 -5.78 3.56
N MET A 51 0.63 -4.83 3.52
CA MET A 51 0.92 -3.41 3.42
C MET A 51 0.45 -2.68 4.67
N PHE A 52 1.34 -1.91 5.30
CA PHE A 52 1.02 -0.98 6.38
C PHE A 52 0.94 0.42 5.77
N VAL A 53 -0.22 1.04 5.85
CA VAL A 53 -0.51 2.35 5.22
C VAL A 53 -1.37 3.21 6.11
N ASN A 54 -1.41 4.51 5.85
CA ASN A 54 -2.31 5.43 6.54
C ASN A 54 -3.62 5.59 5.76
N ASP A 55 -4.74 5.71 6.47
CA ASP A 55 -6.05 5.97 5.85
C ASP A 55 -6.21 7.38 5.30
N HIS A 56 -5.46 8.36 5.81
CA HIS A 56 -5.58 9.78 5.43
C HIS A 56 -6.97 10.38 5.58
N VAL A 57 -7.74 9.93 6.57
CA VAL A 57 -9.11 10.41 6.84
C VAL A 57 -10.04 10.21 5.62
N GLN A 58 -9.86 9.10 4.90
CA GLN A 58 -10.69 8.75 3.74
C GLN A 58 -11.86 7.83 4.12
N ASN A 59 -11.62 6.91 5.05
CA ASN A 59 -12.61 5.94 5.51
C ASN A 59 -12.98 6.16 6.98
N PHE A 60 -12.05 6.67 7.78
CA PHE A 60 -12.23 6.91 9.21
C PHE A 60 -11.98 8.39 9.53
N PHE A 61 -12.86 8.99 10.34
CA PHE A 61 -12.78 10.38 10.77
C PHE A 61 -12.43 10.46 12.25
N TYR A 62 -12.13 11.65 12.75
CA TYR A 62 -11.66 11.88 14.13
C TYR A 62 -12.63 11.40 15.21
N ASP A 63 -13.89 11.23 14.89
CA ASP A 63 -14.94 10.70 15.77
C ASP A 63 -15.03 9.16 15.75
N ASN A 64 -14.33 8.50 14.84
CA ASN A 64 -14.38 7.06 14.65
C ASN A 64 -13.03 6.50 14.13
N LEU A 65 -11.94 6.83 14.81
CA LEU A 65 -10.62 6.30 14.48
C LEU A 65 -10.36 4.99 15.23
N PRO A 66 -10.26 3.85 14.53
CA PRO A 66 -9.83 2.60 15.15
C PRO A 66 -8.33 2.65 15.46
N ALA A 67 -7.88 1.84 16.43
CA ALA A 67 -6.45 1.67 16.70
C ALA A 67 -5.71 1.07 15.48
N TYR A 68 -6.36 0.17 14.76
CA TYR A 68 -5.93 -0.37 13.48
C TYR A 68 -7.14 -0.85 12.68
N CYS A 69 -6.94 -1.03 11.37
CA CYS A 69 -7.95 -1.59 10.47
C CYS A 69 -7.29 -2.58 9.52
N VAL A 70 -7.93 -3.71 9.28
CA VAL A 70 -7.48 -4.71 8.31
C VAL A 70 -8.42 -4.73 7.12
N GLY A 71 -7.91 -4.46 5.93
CA GLY A 71 -8.67 -4.56 4.68
C GLY A 71 -8.92 -6.02 4.32
N VAL A 72 -10.18 -6.49 4.41
CA VAL A 72 -10.58 -7.88 4.16
C VAL A 72 -11.24 -8.11 2.80
N GLY A 73 -11.21 -7.12 1.92
CA GLY A 73 -11.81 -7.23 0.58
C GLY A 73 -11.04 -8.18 -0.34
N ASP A 74 -11.73 -8.84 -1.26
CA ASP A 74 -11.11 -9.65 -2.32
C ASP A 74 -10.50 -8.78 -3.43
N LYS A 75 -10.91 -7.53 -3.51
CA LYS A 75 -10.48 -6.56 -4.52
C LYS A 75 -10.40 -5.17 -3.91
N HIS A 76 -9.35 -4.46 -4.26
CA HIS A 76 -9.12 -3.08 -3.84
C HIS A 76 -8.90 -2.20 -5.07
N TRP A 77 -9.46 -0.99 -5.04
CA TRP A 77 -9.23 0.01 -6.08
C TRP A 77 -8.20 1.03 -5.59
N ALA A 78 -7.18 1.29 -6.37
CA ALA A 78 -6.12 2.24 -6.02
C ALA A 78 -5.65 3.01 -7.26
N PRO A 79 -5.48 4.33 -7.13
CA PRO A 79 -5.88 5.22 -6.04
C PRO A 79 -7.33 5.69 -6.22
N ARG A 80 -8.26 5.13 -5.48
CA ARG A 80 -9.69 5.44 -5.59
C ARG A 80 -9.96 6.93 -5.29
N GLY A 81 -10.62 7.62 -6.23
CA GLY A 81 -10.96 9.03 -6.09
C GLY A 81 -9.79 10.02 -6.17
N ALA A 82 -8.54 9.55 -6.18
CA ALA A 82 -7.35 10.39 -6.22
C ALA A 82 -6.56 10.29 -7.54
N ALA A 83 -7.00 9.49 -8.49
CA ALA A 83 -6.28 9.20 -9.74
C ALA A 83 -5.93 10.47 -10.53
N GLY A 84 -6.86 11.40 -10.65
CA GLY A 84 -6.65 12.67 -11.36
C GLY A 84 -5.62 13.56 -10.65
N PHE A 85 -5.71 13.69 -9.34
CA PHE A 85 -4.77 14.47 -8.53
C PHE A 85 -3.37 13.85 -8.55
N LEU A 86 -3.26 12.54 -8.34
CA LEU A 86 -1.99 11.84 -8.28
C LEU A 86 -1.36 11.60 -9.67
N LYS A 87 -2.11 11.80 -10.75
CA LYS A 87 -1.70 11.46 -12.13
C LYS A 87 -1.26 10.00 -12.26
N ILE A 88 -1.92 9.12 -11.52
CA ILE A 88 -1.74 7.67 -11.55
C ILE A 88 -3.04 7.02 -12.00
N PRO A 89 -3.02 6.10 -12.97
CA PRO A 89 -4.23 5.42 -13.40
C PRO A 89 -4.80 4.55 -12.27
N GLU A 90 -6.12 4.62 -12.11
CA GLU A 90 -6.83 3.74 -11.17
C GLU A 90 -6.72 2.28 -11.63
N ARG A 91 -6.44 1.40 -10.69
CA ARG A 91 -6.29 -0.03 -10.94
C ARG A 91 -7.00 -0.84 -9.88
N GLN A 92 -7.50 -1.99 -10.27
CA GLN A 92 -7.94 -3.01 -9.34
C GLN A 92 -6.73 -3.85 -8.90
N VAL A 93 -6.58 -4.00 -7.59
CA VAL A 93 -5.55 -4.84 -6.97
C VAL A 93 -6.25 -6.00 -6.27
N PRO A 94 -5.82 -7.24 -6.47
CA PRO A 94 -6.39 -8.38 -5.76
C PRO A 94 -6.10 -8.27 -4.27
N GLY A 95 -7.07 -8.68 -3.45
CA GLY A 95 -6.90 -8.86 -2.01
C GLY A 95 -6.72 -10.33 -1.65
N ALA A 96 -6.42 -10.59 -0.39
CA ALA A 96 -6.30 -11.93 0.18
C ALA A 96 -7.24 -12.05 1.39
N SER A 97 -8.56 -12.07 1.10
CA SER A 97 -9.63 -11.96 2.08
C SER A 97 -9.51 -12.96 3.23
N ASP A 98 -9.25 -14.24 2.93
CA ASP A 98 -9.17 -15.27 3.97
C ASP A 98 -7.97 -15.09 4.89
N TRP A 99 -6.82 -14.70 4.33
CA TRP A 99 -5.64 -14.35 5.11
C TRP A 99 -5.88 -13.12 5.98
N ALA A 100 -6.50 -12.10 5.42
CA ALA A 100 -6.80 -10.85 6.14
C ALA A 100 -7.79 -11.09 7.29
N LYS A 101 -8.81 -11.93 7.11
CA LYS A 101 -9.75 -12.33 8.16
C LYS A 101 -9.07 -13.14 9.26
N SER A 102 -8.19 -14.08 8.91
CA SER A 102 -7.41 -14.86 9.87
C SER A 102 -6.48 -13.96 10.69
N LEU A 103 -5.81 -13.01 10.05
CA LEU A 103 -4.97 -12.04 10.73
C LEU A 103 -5.78 -11.18 11.72
N LEU A 104 -6.95 -10.69 11.30
CA LEU A 104 -7.84 -9.91 12.15
C LEU A 104 -8.32 -10.71 13.37
N ALA A 105 -8.75 -11.96 13.16
CA ALA A 105 -9.19 -12.84 14.24
C ALA A 105 -8.06 -13.06 15.26
N THR A 106 -6.85 -13.40 14.80
CA THR A 106 -5.68 -13.59 15.68
C THR A 106 -5.32 -12.32 16.45
N GLY A 107 -5.42 -11.15 15.80
CA GLY A 107 -5.16 -9.87 16.46
C GLY A 107 -6.17 -9.54 17.55
N LEU A 108 -7.45 -9.89 17.34
CA LEU A 108 -8.50 -9.69 18.36
C LEU A 108 -8.38 -10.67 19.54
N GLU A 109 -7.89 -11.88 19.31
CA GLU A 109 -7.65 -12.87 20.37
C GLU A 109 -6.42 -12.51 21.23
N ALA A 110 -5.47 -11.75 20.67
CA ALA A 110 -4.24 -11.35 21.35
C ALA A 110 -4.34 -10.01 22.11
N SER A 111 -5.46 -9.30 21.99
CA SER A 111 -5.73 -8.00 22.61
C SER A 111 -6.56 -8.15 23.89
#